data_0c184ba63f3decdfec2b25f331d42575
#
_entry.id   0c184ba63f3decdfec2b25f331d42575
#
_cell.length_a   1.000
_cell.length_b   1.000
_cell.length_c   1.000
_cell.angle_alpha   90.00
_cell.angle_beta   90.00
_cell.angle_gamma   90.00
#
_symmetry.space_group_name_H-M   'P 1'
#
loop_
_entity.id
_entity.type
_entity.pdbx_description
1 polymer ?
#
loop_
_entity_poly.entity_id
_entity_poly.type
_entity_poly.pdbx_seq_one_letter_code
_entity_poly.pdbx_strand_id
1 'polypeptide(L)'
;KSADVVMCPTAKFLDPHNAKIEAAKTGTRIVTMPGITPEMFSKGAITADYERVEKLTKKMAALLTKASTAVIEKDGCKLTIDLTGRNGVPSSGVYWNPEE
;
A
#
# COMPACT_ATOMS: atom_id res chain seq x y z
N LYS A 1 6.58 -4.04 -23.49
CA LYS A 1 5.55 -3.22 -22.83
C LYS A 1 4.30 -3.16 -23.71
N SER A 2 3.18 -3.77 -23.26
CA SER A 2 1.90 -3.78 -24.00
C SER A 2 0.85 -2.85 -23.36
N ALA A 3 1.07 -2.37 -22.13
CA ALA A 3 0.18 -1.47 -21.41
C ALA A 3 0.97 -0.48 -20.56
N ASP A 4 0.44 0.72 -20.38
CA ASP A 4 1.02 1.75 -19.50
C ASP A 4 0.52 1.60 -18.06
N VAL A 5 -0.71 1.11 -17.89
CA VAL A 5 -1.34 0.85 -16.60
C VAL A 5 -2.03 -0.51 -16.64
N VAL A 6 -1.86 -1.29 -15.59
CA VAL A 6 -2.59 -2.54 -15.36
C VAL A 6 -3.33 -2.45 -14.05
N MET A 7 -4.64 -2.62 -14.09
CA MET A 7 -5.50 -2.69 -12.91
C MET A 7 -5.94 -4.13 -12.69
N CYS A 8 -5.77 -4.64 -11.47
CA CYS A 8 -6.11 -6.02 -11.11
C CYS A 8 -7.22 -6.05 -10.03
N PRO A 9 -8.50 -5.84 -10.41
CA PRO A 9 -9.63 -6.00 -9.50
C PRO A 9 -9.98 -7.49 -9.38
N THR A 10 -9.45 -8.17 -8.38
CA THR A 10 -9.58 -9.62 -8.23
C THR A 10 -10.19 -9.99 -6.88
N ALA A 11 -10.93 -11.10 -6.83
CA ALA A 11 -11.51 -11.60 -5.58
C ALA A 11 -10.43 -12.08 -4.60
N LYS A 12 -9.30 -12.56 -5.11
CA LYS A 12 -8.17 -13.04 -4.31
C LYS A 12 -6.90 -12.30 -4.69
N PHE A 13 -5.94 -12.29 -3.78
CA PHE A 13 -4.63 -11.76 -4.07
C PHE A 13 -4.01 -12.49 -5.27
N LEU A 14 -3.62 -11.74 -6.29
CA LEU A 14 -2.85 -12.29 -7.41
C LEU A 14 -1.37 -12.32 -7.01
N ASP A 15 -0.87 -13.54 -6.75
CA ASP A 15 0.56 -13.79 -6.80
C ASP A 15 0.88 -14.41 -8.17
N PRO A 16 1.64 -13.74 -9.02
CA PRO A 16 3.08 -13.83 -8.92
C PRO A 16 3.74 -12.46 -8.75
N HIS A 17 4.37 -12.30 -7.64
CA HIS A 17 5.14 -11.12 -7.28
C HIS A 17 6.18 -10.76 -8.34
N ASN A 18 6.87 -11.76 -8.88
CA ASN A 18 7.90 -11.59 -9.89
C ASN A 18 7.38 -10.97 -11.20
N ALA A 19 6.21 -11.40 -11.70
CA ALA A 19 5.65 -10.85 -12.93
C ALA A 19 5.28 -9.38 -12.81
N LYS A 20 4.82 -8.95 -11.62
CA LYS A 20 4.54 -7.53 -11.34
C LYS A 20 5.81 -6.70 -11.34
N ILE A 21 6.86 -7.18 -10.67
CA ILE A 21 8.16 -6.51 -10.62
C ILE A 21 8.73 -6.36 -12.04
N GLU A 22 8.71 -7.41 -12.85
CA GLU A 22 9.21 -7.34 -14.22
C GLU A 22 8.38 -6.38 -15.08
N ALA A 23 7.06 -6.36 -14.94
CA ALA A 23 6.22 -5.39 -15.64
C ALA A 23 6.49 -3.96 -15.18
N ALA A 24 6.68 -3.73 -13.88
CA ALA A 24 7.02 -2.41 -13.34
C ALA A 24 8.38 -1.91 -13.89
N LYS A 25 9.39 -2.76 -13.96
CA LYS A 25 10.69 -2.43 -14.56
C LYS A 25 10.60 -1.96 -16.02
N THR A 26 9.56 -2.37 -16.76
CA THR A 26 9.31 -1.88 -18.12
C THR A 26 8.55 -0.56 -18.17
N GLY A 27 8.29 0.07 -17.01
CA GLY A 27 7.56 1.33 -16.89
C GLY A 27 6.04 1.19 -16.91
N THR A 28 5.51 -0.01 -16.62
CA THR A 28 4.08 -0.25 -16.46
C THR A 28 3.68 -0.01 -15.01
N ARG A 29 2.69 0.86 -14.76
CA ARG A 29 2.12 1.06 -13.43
C ARG A 29 1.09 -0.03 -13.14
N ILE A 30 1.18 -0.67 -11.96
CA ILE A 30 0.32 -1.78 -11.61
C ILE A 30 -0.42 -1.47 -10.32
N VAL A 31 -1.74 -1.55 -10.37
CA VAL A 31 -2.63 -1.37 -9.23
C VAL A 31 -3.32 -2.68 -8.92
N THR A 32 -3.16 -3.20 -7.71
CA THR A 32 -3.85 -4.40 -7.24
C THR A 32 -4.97 -4.01 -6.28
N MET A 33 -6.15 -4.56 -6.50
CA MET A 33 -7.35 -4.29 -5.74
C MET A 33 -8.02 -5.60 -5.30
N PRO A 34 -7.36 -6.41 -4.44
CA PRO A 34 -7.92 -7.69 -4.02
C PRO A 34 -9.17 -7.48 -3.16
N GLY A 35 -10.22 -8.24 -3.45
CA GLY A 35 -11.49 -8.17 -2.72
C GLY A 35 -12.35 -6.95 -3.01
N ILE A 36 -12.01 -6.15 -4.01
CA ILE A 36 -12.82 -4.99 -4.38
C ILE A 36 -14.18 -5.41 -4.94
N THR A 37 -15.23 -4.72 -4.53
CA THR A 37 -16.60 -4.91 -5.04
C THR A 37 -17.02 -3.70 -5.87
N PRO A 38 -18.03 -3.84 -6.77
CA PRO A 38 -18.54 -2.71 -7.54
C PRO A 38 -19.00 -1.52 -6.68
N GLU A 39 -19.54 -1.77 -5.50
CA GLU A 39 -19.97 -0.71 -4.58
C GLU A 39 -18.79 0.12 -4.04
N MET A 40 -17.64 -0.50 -3.86
CA MET A 40 -16.43 0.17 -3.37
C MET A 40 -15.88 1.22 -4.35
N PHE A 41 -16.21 1.14 -5.64
CA PHE A 41 -15.84 2.17 -6.62
C PHE A 41 -16.61 3.48 -6.46
N SER A 42 -17.76 3.46 -5.80
CA SER A 42 -18.58 4.65 -5.57
C SER A 42 -18.59 5.11 -4.13
N LYS A 43 -18.23 4.24 -3.19
CA LYS A 43 -18.28 4.51 -1.74
C LYS A 43 -17.07 3.88 -1.05
N GLY A 44 -16.65 4.47 0.06
CA GLY A 44 -15.59 3.95 0.91
C GLY A 44 -14.20 4.48 0.56
N ALA A 45 -13.17 3.68 0.84
CA ALA A 45 -11.77 4.13 0.83
C ALA A 45 -11.27 4.62 -0.54
N ILE A 46 -11.81 4.10 -1.65
CA ILE A 46 -11.39 4.51 -3.00
C ILE A 46 -11.75 5.97 -3.32
N THR A 47 -12.72 6.54 -2.62
CA THR A 47 -13.16 7.94 -2.77
C THR A 47 -12.40 8.91 -1.87
N ALA A 48 -11.38 8.44 -1.17
CA ALA A 48 -10.57 9.27 -0.27
C ALA A 48 -9.78 10.35 -1.04
N ASP A 49 -9.44 11.41 -0.34
CA ASP A 49 -8.47 12.40 -0.80
C ASP A 49 -7.06 11.80 -0.73
N TYR A 50 -6.59 11.22 -1.84
CA TYR A 50 -5.32 10.51 -1.90
C TYR A 50 -4.10 11.41 -1.69
N GLU A 51 -4.17 12.70 -2.00
CA GLU A 51 -3.08 13.64 -1.70
C GLU A 51 -2.90 13.79 -0.18
N ARG A 52 -4.01 13.88 0.54
CA ARG A 52 -4.00 13.92 2.00
C ARG A 52 -3.54 12.61 2.60
N VAL A 53 -4.03 11.48 2.06
CA VAL A 53 -3.63 10.13 2.48
C VAL A 53 -2.14 9.95 2.29
N GLU A 54 -1.59 10.33 1.15
CA GLU A 54 -0.15 10.25 0.86
C GLU A 54 0.69 11.00 1.89
N LYS A 55 0.33 12.26 2.18
CA LYS A 55 1.03 13.08 3.19
C LYS A 55 1.03 12.43 4.58
N LEU A 56 -0.11 11.88 4.99
CA LEU A 56 -0.24 11.20 6.28
C LEU A 56 0.55 9.89 6.30
N THR A 57 0.47 9.10 5.23
CA THR A 57 1.19 7.82 5.10
C THR A 57 2.71 8.02 5.13
N LYS A 58 3.23 9.02 4.41
CA LYS A 58 4.65 9.38 4.43
C LYS A 58 5.12 9.84 5.83
N LYS A 59 4.29 10.62 6.54
CA LYS A 59 4.61 11.00 7.94
C LYS A 59 4.66 9.79 8.86
N MET A 60 3.69 8.88 8.75
CA MET A 60 3.66 7.66 9.55
C MET A 60 4.85 6.75 9.25
N ALA A 61 5.19 6.56 7.97
CA ALA A 61 6.36 5.77 7.57
C ALA A 61 7.67 6.36 8.14
N ALA A 62 7.82 7.68 8.12
CA ALA A 62 8.98 8.35 8.71
C ALA A 62 9.04 8.20 10.23
N LEU A 63 7.91 8.23 10.93
CA LEU A 63 7.85 7.95 12.36
C LEU A 63 8.25 6.51 12.67
N LEU A 64 7.69 5.53 11.95
CA LEU A 64 8.00 4.12 12.14
C LEU A 64 9.49 3.82 11.86
N THR A 65 10.08 4.47 10.86
CA THR A 65 11.51 4.33 10.55
C THR A 65 12.41 4.81 11.69
N LYS A 66 11.98 5.86 12.41
CA LYS A 66 12.75 6.42 13.55
C LYS A 66 12.47 5.71 14.86
N ALA A 67 11.36 5.00 14.97
CA ALA A 67 10.94 4.31 16.18
C ALA A 67 11.75 3.03 16.38
N SER A 68 12.06 2.71 17.62
CA SER A 68 12.63 1.41 18.02
C SER A 68 11.57 0.43 18.47
N THR A 69 10.40 0.92 18.90
CA THR A 69 9.34 0.09 19.47
C THR A 69 7.97 0.65 19.08
N ALA A 70 7.04 -0.22 18.74
CA ALA A 70 5.63 0.08 18.62
C ALA A 70 4.83 -0.71 19.66
N VAL A 71 3.86 -0.06 20.29
CA VAL A 71 2.95 -0.68 21.25
C VAL A 71 1.52 -0.49 20.79
N ILE A 72 0.79 -1.57 20.69
CA ILE A 72 -0.63 -1.58 20.37
C ILE A 72 -1.39 -2.12 21.59
N GLU A 73 -2.33 -1.33 22.10
CA GLU A 73 -3.14 -1.70 23.24
C GLU A 73 -4.62 -1.57 22.89
N LYS A 74 -5.38 -2.59 23.24
CA LYS A 74 -6.84 -2.59 23.14
C LYS A 74 -7.45 -3.62 24.10
N ASP A 75 -8.47 -3.21 24.82
CA ASP A 75 -9.28 -4.08 25.70
C ASP A 75 -8.45 -4.92 26.67
N GLY A 76 -7.42 -4.34 27.29
CA GLY A 76 -6.51 -5.03 28.20
C GLY A 76 -5.45 -5.92 27.52
N CYS A 77 -5.49 -6.06 26.22
CA CYS A 77 -4.45 -6.74 25.43
C CYS A 77 -3.37 -5.75 25.01
N LYS A 78 -2.12 -6.19 25.06
CA LYS A 78 -0.96 -5.39 24.68
C LYS A 78 -0.05 -6.17 23.74
N LEU A 79 0.27 -5.59 22.58
CA LEU A 79 1.27 -6.11 21.65
C LEU A 79 2.45 -5.12 21.60
N THR A 80 3.64 -5.60 21.85
CA THR A 80 4.88 -4.83 21.72
C THR A 80 5.68 -5.38 20.54
N ILE A 81 6.07 -4.51 19.63
CA ILE A 81 6.77 -4.87 18.38
C ILE A 81 8.12 -4.15 18.38
N ASP A 82 9.20 -4.89 18.17
CA ASP A 82 10.52 -4.33 17.93
C ASP A 82 10.64 -3.86 16.48
N LEU A 83 10.93 -2.58 16.30
CA LEU A 83 11.10 -1.92 15.00
C LEU A 83 12.56 -1.58 14.70
N THR A 84 13.49 -1.96 15.56
CA THR A 84 14.90 -1.63 15.40
C THR A 84 15.43 -2.08 14.04
N GLY A 85 16.00 -1.15 13.27
CA GLY A 85 16.55 -1.42 11.95
C GLY A 85 15.51 -1.68 10.86
N ARG A 86 14.21 -1.44 11.14
CA ARG A 86 13.13 -1.55 10.16
C ARG A 86 12.80 -0.18 9.56
N ASN A 87 12.54 -0.16 8.27
CA ASN A 87 12.07 1.03 7.58
C ASN A 87 10.56 0.97 7.39
N GLY A 88 9.87 2.07 7.64
CA GLY A 88 8.48 2.23 7.27
C GLY A 88 8.36 2.36 5.75
N VAL A 89 7.52 1.53 5.14
CA VAL A 89 7.24 1.59 3.71
C VAL A 89 5.87 2.25 3.51
N PRO A 90 5.80 3.44 2.88
CA PRO A 90 4.54 4.10 2.65
C PRO A 90 3.80 3.43 1.48
N SER A 91 2.59 2.93 1.75
CA SER A 91 1.67 2.45 0.71
C SER A 91 0.46 3.38 0.69
N SER A 92 0.55 4.44 -0.09
CA SER A 92 -0.41 5.55 -0.07
C SER A 92 -1.59 5.39 -1.03
N GLY A 93 -1.53 4.41 -1.94
CA GLY A 93 -2.51 4.25 -3.01
C GLY A 93 -2.30 5.24 -4.16
N VAL A 94 -1.19 5.98 -4.17
CA VAL A 94 -0.79 6.89 -5.24
C VAL A 94 0.28 6.21 -6.08
N TYR A 95 0.07 6.15 -7.40
CA TYR A 95 0.90 5.40 -8.35
C TYR A 95 1.46 6.33 -9.42
N TRP A 96 2.23 7.35 -9.01
CA TRP A 96 2.89 8.28 -9.93
C TRP A 96 4.05 7.63 -10.68
N ASN A 97 4.78 6.75 -10.00
CA ASN A 97 5.92 6.04 -10.56
C ASN A 97 5.65 4.53 -10.65
N PRO A 98 6.25 3.83 -11.63
CA PRO A 98 6.10 2.38 -11.78
C PRO A 98 6.63 1.55 -10.59
N GLU A 99 7.55 2.13 -9.82
CA GLU A 99 8.23 1.46 -8.71
C GLU A 99 7.55 1.67 -7.33
N GLU A 100 6.44 2.40 -7.31
CA GLU A 100 5.64 2.68 -6.10
C GLU A 100 4.53 1.67 -5.87
#